data_37c2845c80dca12d48d7b22f6c178365
#
_entry.id   37c2845c80dca12d48d7b22f6c178365
#
_cell.length_a   1.000
_cell.length_b   1.000
_cell.length_c   1.000
_cell.angle_alpha   90.00
_cell.angle_beta   90.00
_cell.angle_gamma   90.00
#
_symmetry.space_group_name_H-M   'P 1'
#
loop_
_entity.id
_entity.type
_entity.pdbx_description
1 polymer ?
#
loop_
_entity_poly.entity_id
_entity_poly.type
_entity_poly.pdbx_seq_one_letter_code
_entity_poly.pdbx_strand_id
1 'polypeptide(L)'
;WKGPGASRITPPVRELIVEKLGVKTDLDLRNDGETFNMKVTYAEDLFLLDKLFQLKSIKENDSQPNELIKGKLASKVMVIFGGSYGIGKEVADLASKLGCIVHSFSRSLNDVDVTRQESVNLALKDVHATHGKIDYVVCTAGVLIRQPLYNMSYDQISLSVATNYIGCVNVAKESMPYLSKSHGALLFYTSSSYTRGRMMYSIYSSTKAAI
;
A
#
# COMPACT_ATOMS: atom_id res chain seq x y z
N TRP A 1 5.81 -0.43 42.27
CA TRP A 1 4.71 0.31 42.90
C TRP A 1 3.47 -0.59 42.90
N LYS A 2 3.11 -1.14 44.07
CA LYS A 2 1.90 -1.93 44.25
C LYS A 2 0.76 -0.94 44.61
N GLY A 3 0.13 -0.36 43.58
CA GLY A 3 -1.14 0.33 43.77
C GLY A 3 -2.29 -0.65 43.92
N PRO A 4 -3.29 -0.38 44.78
CA PRO A 4 -4.51 -1.19 44.88
C PRO A 4 -5.28 -1.01 43.55
N GLY A 5 -5.41 -2.08 42.78
CA GLY A 5 -6.18 -2.07 41.53
C GLY A 5 -5.48 -2.65 40.29
N ALA A 6 -4.44 -3.45 40.44
CA ALA A 6 -3.91 -4.20 39.31
C ALA A 6 -4.99 -5.18 38.81
N SER A 7 -5.75 -4.78 37.82
CA SER A 7 -6.70 -5.65 37.13
C SER A 7 -5.91 -6.79 36.47
N ARG A 8 -6.18 -8.02 36.92
CA ARG A 8 -5.63 -9.22 36.29
C ARG A 8 -6.15 -9.28 34.86
N ILE A 9 -5.25 -9.45 33.90
CA ILE A 9 -5.63 -9.78 32.51
C ILE A 9 -6.53 -11.02 32.61
N THR A 10 -7.74 -10.95 32.07
CA THR A 10 -8.68 -12.08 32.11
C THR A 10 -8.10 -13.25 31.31
N PRO A 11 -8.36 -14.51 31.72
CA PRO A 11 -7.84 -15.69 31.04
C PRO A 11 -8.03 -15.68 29.50
N PRO A 12 -9.19 -15.28 28.94
CA PRO A 12 -9.39 -15.22 27.51
C PRO A 12 -8.44 -14.26 26.78
N VAL A 13 -8.10 -13.11 27.39
CA VAL A 13 -7.17 -12.13 26.80
C VAL A 13 -5.74 -12.65 26.87
N ARG A 14 -5.37 -13.35 27.94
CA ARG A 14 -4.06 -13.98 28.09
C ARG A 14 -3.85 -15.08 27.06
N GLU A 15 -4.83 -15.95 26.86
CA GLU A 15 -4.81 -17.02 25.85
C GLU A 15 -4.69 -16.46 24.43
N LEU A 16 -5.44 -15.40 24.10
CA LEU A 16 -5.37 -14.75 22.82
C LEU A 16 -4.00 -14.12 22.53
N ILE A 17 -3.35 -13.53 23.54
CA ILE A 17 -2.00 -12.97 23.42
C ILE A 17 -0.99 -14.10 23.16
N VAL A 18 -1.08 -15.20 23.88
CA VAL A 18 -0.19 -16.37 23.71
C VAL A 18 -0.39 -16.99 22.31
N GLU A 19 -1.64 -17.18 21.88
CA GLU A 19 -1.96 -17.78 20.59
C GLU A 19 -1.55 -16.89 19.40
N LYS A 20 -1.83 -15.60 19.47
CA LYS A 20 -1.56 -14.66 18.36
C LYS A 20 -0.12 -14.20 18.26
N LEU A 21 0.58 -14.10 19.38
CA LEU A 21 1.93 -13.54 19.43
C LEU A 21 3.01 -14.58 19.67
N GLY A 22 2.66 -15.84 19.91
CA GLY A 22 3.62 -16.93 20.15
C GLY A 22 4.48 -16.73 21.41
N VAL A 23 4.02 -15.90 22.33
CA VAL A 23 4.77 -15.48 23.52
C VAL A 23 4.53 -16.45 24.66
N LYS A 24 5.61 -17.01 25.24
CA LYS A 24 5.51 -17.90 26.42
C LYS A 24 4.92 -17.17 27.63
N THR A 25 4.14 -17.90 28.43
CA THR A 25 3.30 -17.42 29.53
C THR A 25 4.02 -16.72 30.69
N ASP A 26 5.35 -16.75 30.74
CA ASP A 26 6.19 -16.17 31.78
C ASP A 26 6.79 -14.82 31.40
N LEU A 27 6.08 -14.04 30.59
CA LEU A 27 6.50 -12.69 30.28
C LEU A 27 6.47 -11.85 31.56
N ASP A 28 7.60 -11.65 32.15
CA ASP A 28 7.82 -10.59 33.14
C ASP A 28 7.81 -9.26 32.38
N LEU A 29 6.62 -8.62 32.36
CA LEU A 29 6.40 -7.31 31.71
C LEU A 29 7.09 -6.16 32.48
N ARG A 30 8.06 -6.49 33.34
CA ARG A 30 8.95 -5.54 33.98
C ARG A 30 10.14 -5.26 33.07
N ASN A 31 9.89 -4.50 32.03
CA ASN A 31 10.97 -3.90 31.26
C ASN A 31 11.02 -2.40 31.54
N ASP A 32 12.22 -1.87 31.69
CA ASP A 32 12.47 -0.45 31.97
C ASP A 32 11.87 0.42 30.88
N GLY A 33 10.64 0.90 31.10
CA GLY A 33 10.02 2.06 30.53
C GLY A 33 10.30 2.42 29.06
N GLU A 34 10.22 1.50 28.13
CA GLU A 34 10.18 1.89 26.72
C GLU A 34 8.87 2.62 26.43
N THR A 35 8.93 3.64 25.57
CA THR A 35 7.81 4.53 25.14
C THR A 35 6.62 3.74 24.55
N PHE A 36 6.79 2.45 24.26
CA PHE A 36 5.80 1.53 23.71
C PHE A 36 5.19 0.59 24.75
N ASN A 37 5.53 0.75 26.03
CA ASN A 37 5.03 -0.09 27.12
C ASN A 37 3.59 0.32 27.48
N MET A 38 2.62 -0.21 26.73
CA MET A 38 1.22 0.14 26.87
C MET A 38 0.49 -0.92 27.69
N LYS A 39 -0.27 -0.46 28.71
CA LYS A 39 -1.14 -1.34 29.47
C LYS A 39 -2.34 -1.73 28.60
N VAL A 40 -2.52 -3.03 28.37
CA VAL A 40 -3.72 -3.56 27.71
C VAL A 40 -4.83 -3.68 28.74
N THR A 41 -5.87 -2.89 28.60
CA THR A 41 -7.00 -2.83 29.54
C THR A 41 -8.32 -3.18 28.85
N TYR A 42 -8.46 -2.85 27.57
CA TYR A 42 -9.65 -3.06 26.76
C TYR A 42 -9.33 -3.86 25.50
N ALA A 43 -10.33 -4.46 24.88
CA ALA A 43 -10.16 -5.25 23.65
C ALA A 43 -9.59 -4.39 22.50
N GLU A 44 -9.89 -3.10 22.47
CA GLU A 44 -9.40 -2.14 21.50
C GLU A 44 -7.88 -1.90 21.64
N ASP A 45 -7.32 -2.04 22.83
CA ASP A 45 -5.88 -1.88 23.09
C ASP A 45 -5.06 -2.96 22.35
N LEU A 46 -5.62 -4.14 22.14
CA LEU A 46 -4.99 -5.21 21.34
C LEU A 46 -4.75 -4.78 19.90
N PHE A 47 -5.71 -4.06 19.31
CA PHE A 47 -5.56 -3.52 17.97
C PHE A 47 -4.46 -2.46 17.88
N LEU A 48 -4.37 -1.62 18.91
CA LEU A 48 -3.31 -0.60 19.00
C LEU A 48 -1.94 -1.23 19.19
N LEU A 49 -1.86 -2.27 20.03
CA LEU A 49 -0.65 -3.04 20.26
C LEU A 49 -0.17 -3.73 18.97
N ASP A 50 -1.07 -4.35 18.22
CA ASP A 50 -0.76 -4.96 16.91
C ASP A 50 -0.14 -3.93 15.95
N LYS A 51 -0.67 -2.70 15.92
CA LYS A 51 -0.10 -1.61 15.10
C LYS A 51 1.28 -1.15 15.58
N LEU A 52 1.50 -1.11 16.88
CA LEU A 52 2.81 -0.78 17.44
C LEU A 52 3.86 -1.86 17.13
N PHE A 53 3.47 -3.14 17.20
CA PHE A 53 4.34 -4.24 16.78
C PHE A 53 4.66 -4.20 15.29
N GLN A 54 3.69 -3.88 14.44
CA GLN A 54 3.93 -3.70 13.00
C GLN A 54 4.93 -2.57 12.74
N LEU A 55 4.86 -1.46 13.47
CA LEU A 55 5.81 -0.35 13.36
C LEU A 55 7.22 -0.73 13.85
N LYS A 56 7.31 -1.56 14.88
CA LYS A 56 8.60 -2.04 15.40
C LYS A 56 9.27 -3.01 14.43
N SER A 57 8.52 -3.95 13.87
CA SER A 57 9.03 -4.89 12.87
C SER A 57 9.46 -4.21 11.56
N ILE A 58 8.87 -3.06 11.19
CA ILE A 58 9.32 -2.27 10.05
C ILE A 58 10.72 -1.67 10.32
N LYS A 59 10.99 -1.19 11.54
CA LYS A 59 12.31 -0.66 11.92
C LYS A 59 13.41 -1.71 11.98
N GLU A 60 13.07 -2.94 12.38
CA GLU A 60 14.03 -4.05 12.42
C GLU A 60 14.34 -4.60 11.01
N ASN A 61 13.46 -4.39 10.04
CA ASN A 61 13.64 -4.76 8.64
C ASN A 61 14.28 -3.67 7.76
N ASP A 62 14.80 -2.60 8.34
CA ASP A 62 15.59 -1.58 7.64
C ASP A 62 17.02 -2.10 7.28
N SER A 63 17.25 -3.39 7.49
CA SER A 63 18.35 -4.13 6.89
C SER A 63 18.18 -4.15 5.37
N GLN A 64 19.22 -3.73 4.67
CA GLN A 64 19.45 -3.74 3.21
C GLN A 64 18.57 -4.74 2.47
N PRO A 65 18.00 -4.39 1.31
CA PRO A 65 17.18 -5.31 0.53
C PRO A 65 17.90 -6.64 0.42
N ASN A 66 17.29 -7.67 0.97
CA ASN A 66 17.86 -9.00 1.06
C ASN A 66 18.38 -9.39 -0.35
N GLU A 67 19.59 -9.88 -0.47
CA GLU A 67 20.20 -10.34 -1.73
C GLU A 67 19.25 -11.28 -2.51
N LEU A 68 18.41 -12.01 -1.78
CA LEU A 68 17.34 -12.84 -2.36
C LEU A 68 16.29 -12.01 -3.12
N ILE A 69 15.89 -10.82 -2.62
CA ILE A 69 14.94 -9.93 -3.29
C ILE A 69 15.60 -9.31 -4.52
N LYS A 70 16.83 -8.86 -4.38
CA LYS A 70 17.64 -8.31 -5.47
C LYS A 70 17.79 -9.31 -6.62
N GLY A 71 18.10 -10.56 -6.32
CA GLY A 71 18.20 -11.62 -7.33
C GLY A 71 16.88 -11.92 -8.04
N LYS A 72 15.73 -11.80 -7.35
CA LYS A 72 14.40 -12.02 -7.94
C LYS A 72 13.92 -10.85 -8.82
N LEU A 73 14.38 -9.64 -8.55
CA LEU A 73 13.95 -8.43 -9.25
C LEU A 73 14.90 -8.02 -10.38
N ALA A 74 16.14 -8.50 -10.37
CA ALA A 74 17.10 -8.20 -11.39
C ALA A 74 16.61 -8.57 -12.80
N SER A 75 16.75 -7.65 -13.76
CA SER A 75 16.33 -7.79 -15.17
C SER A 75 14.81 -7.99 -15.36
N LYS A 76 14.00 -7.78 -14.33
CA LYS A 76 12.55 -7.74 -14.46
C LYS A 76 12.10 -6.40 -15.03
N VAL A 77 11.08 -6.42 -15.89
CA VAL A 77 10.51 -5.21 -16.49
C VAL A 77 9.30 -4.77 -15.65
N MET A 78 9.37 -3.57 -15.11
CA MET A 78 8.33 -2.98 -14.26
C MET A 78 7.78 -1.71 -14.89
N VAL A 79 6.46 -1.64 -15.02
CA VAL A 79 5.72 -0.45 -15.48
C VAL A 79 5.01 0.19 -14.29
N ILE A 80 5.17 1.49 -14.12
CA ILE A 80 4.58 2.25 -13.02
C ILE A 80 3.72 3.39 -13.57
N PHE A 81 2.42 3.32 -13.37
CA PHE A 81 1.49 4.42 -13.64
C PHE A 81 1.35 5.29 -12.39
N GLY A 82 1.64 6.59 -12.52
CA GLY A 82 1.73 7.53 -11.41
C GLY A 82 3.13 7.68 -10.83
N GLY A 83 4.17 7.39 -11.61
CA GLY A 83 5.58 7.37 -11.18
C GLY A 83 6.28 8.73 -11.08
N SER A 84 5.57 9.87 -11.22
CA SER A 84 6.20 11.20 -11.22
C SER A 84 6.65 11.71 -9.86
N TYR A 85 5.94 11.34 -8.80
CA TYR A 85 6.24 11.77 -7.42
C TYR A 85 5.63 10.81 -6.39
N GLY A 86 5.93 11.05 -5.11
CA GLY A 86 5.36 10.28 -4.00
C GLY A 86 5.67 8.80 -4.08
N ILE A 87 4.72 7.95 -3.70
CA ILE A 87 4.89 6.49 -3.62
C ILE A 87 5.39 5.90 -4.95
N GLY A 88 4.84 6.34 -6.08
CA GLY A 88 5.22 5.80 -7.38
C GLY A 88 6.68 6.08 -7.74
N LYS A 89 7.16 7.28 -7.43
CA LYS A 89 8.57 7.64 -7.62
C LYS A 89 9.49 6.81 -6.71
N GLU A 90 9.15 6.68 -5.43
CA GLU A 90 9.95 5.87 -4.49
C GLU A 90 10.00 4.39 -4.90
N VAL A 91 8.89 3.83 -5.39
CA VAL A 91 8.85 2.47 -5.95
C VAL A 91 9.76 2.36 -7.18
N ALA A 92 9.73 3.35 -8.08
CA ALA A 92 10.59 3.38 -9.26
C ALA A 92 12.08 3.40 -8.89
N ASP A 93 12.44 4.30 -7.96
CA ASP A 93 13.82 4.47 -7.51
C ASP A 93 14.34 3.19 -6.82
N LEU A 94 13.51 2.59 -5.95
CA LEU A 94 13.88 1.35 -5.26
C LEU A 94 13.99 0.17 -6.21
N ALA A 95 13.02 -0.01 -7.12
CA ALA A 95 13.03 -1.09 -8.09
C ALA A 95 14.26 -1.00 -9.01
N SER A 96 14.62 0.22 -9.45
CA SER A 96 15.82 0.46 -10.24
C SER A 96 17.11 0.10 -9.49
N LYS A 97 17.21 0.47 -8.20
CA LYS A 97 18.33 0.09 -7.33
C LYS A 97 18.46 -1.43 -7.16
N LEU A 98 17.34 -2.15 -7.24
CA LEU A 98 17.29 -3.61 -7.17
C LEU A 98 17.50 -4.30 -8.53
N GLY A 99 17.81 -3.53 -9.58
CA GLY A 99 18.14 -4.05 -10.91
C GLY A 99 16.94 -4.29 -11.82
N CYS A 100 15.74 -3.77 -11.49
CA CYS A 100 14.61 -3.76 -12.41
C CYS A 100 14.83 -2.76 -13.54
N ILE A 101 14.32 -3.09 -14.72
CA ILE A 101 14.12 -2.16 -15.82
C ILE A 101 12.78 -1.46 -15.58
N VAL A 102 12.82 -0.18 -15.25
CA VAL A 102 11.63 0.57 -14.80
C VAL A 102 11.19 1.58 -15.85
N HIS A 103 9.90 1.54 -16.20
CA HIS A 103 9.22 2.53 -17.03
C HIS A 103 8.15 3.25 -16.21
N SER A 104 8.33 4.53 -15.98
CA SER A 104 7.40 5.37 -15.22
C SER A 104 6.56 6.25 -16.14
N PHE A 105 5.25 6.20 -15.95
CA PHE A 105 4.27 6.95 -16.71
C PHE A 105 3.41 7.84 -15.83
N SER A 106 3.17 9.06 -16.30
CA SER A 106 2.20 9.99 -15.70
C SER A 106 1.88 11.12 -16.67
N ARG A 107 0.84 11.89 -16.38
CA ARG A 107 0.49 13.08 -17.17
C ARG A 107 1.61 14.11 -17.21
N SER A 108 2.38 14.25 -16.13
CA SER A 108 3.45 15.26 -16.04
C SER A 108 4.78 14.80 -16.63
N LEU A 109 5.06 13.50 -16.73
CA LEU A 109 6.31 12.98 -17.27
C LEU A 109 6.27 12.81 -18.80
N ASN A 110 5.17 12.25 -19.31
CA ASN A 110 5.09 11.77 -20.69
C ASN A 110 3.66 11.74 -21.22
N ASP A 111 2.79 12.59 -20.68
CA ASP A 111 1.38 12.77 -21.06
C ASP A 111 0.53 11.47 -21.07
N VAL A 112 0.94 10.47 -20.28
CA VAL A 112 0.17 9.23 -20.13
C VAL A 112 -0.91 9.43 -19.07
N ASP A 113 -2.17 9.35 -19.49
CA ASP A 113 -3.34 9.50 -18.62
C ASP A 113 -4.07 8.18 -18.44
N VAL A 114 -4.11 7.68 -17.21
CA VAL A 114 -4.80 6.41 -16.86
C VAL A 114 -6.31 6.46 -17.11
N THR A 115 -6.91 7.65 -17.15
CA THR A 115 -8.35 7.79 -17.44
C THR A 115 -8.68 7.46 -18.91
N ARG A 116 -7.69 7.49 -19.79
CA ARG A 116 -7.80 7.16 -21.20
C ARG A 116 -7.21 5.76 -21.46
N GLN A 117 -8.09 4.79 -21.73
CA GLN A 117 -7.69 3.41 -22.00
C GLN A 117 -6.60 3.32 -23.07
N GLU A 118 -6.75 4.05 -24.17
CA GLU A 118 -5.80 4.03 -25.28
C GLU A 118 -4.41 4.52 -24.87
N SER A 119 -4.32 5.54 -24.00
CA SER A 119 -3.06 6.04 -23.45
C SER A 119 -2.32 4.97 -22.67
N VAL A 120 -3.05 4.20 -21.83
CA VAL A 120 -2.49 3.05 -21.08
C VAL A 120 -2.05 1.94 -22.03
N ASN A 121 -2.87 1.61 -23.02
CA ASN A 121 -2.57 0.56 -23.99
C ASN A 121 -1.31 0.87 -24.80
N LEU A 122 -1.16 2.09 -25.31
CA LEU A 122 0.02 2.51 -26.05
C LEU A 122 1.29 2.43 -25.19
N ALA A 123 1.24 2.95 -23.96
CA ALA A 123 2.37 2.90 -23.05
C ALA A 123 2.85 1.45 -22.78
N LEU A 124 1.91 0.52 -22.57
CA LEU A 124 2.25 -0.90 -22.37
C LEU A 124 2.78 -1.58 -23.63
N LYS A 125 2.22 -1.24 -24.81
CA LYS A 125 2.72 -1.75 -26.09
C LYS A 125 4.15 -1.35 -26.36
N ASP A 126 4.51 -0.09 -26.11
CA ASP A 126 5.86 0.43 -26.33
C ASP A 126 6.88 -0.26 -25.43
N VAL A 127 6.55 -0.46 -24.16
CA VAL A 127 7.41 -1.20 -23.22
C VAL A 127 7.57 -2.65 -23.67
N HIS A 128 6.45 -3.30 -24.04
CA HIS A 128 6.49 -4.69 -24.51
C HIS A 128 7.27 -4.83 -25.83
N ALA A 129 7.13 -3.90 -26.76
CA ALA A 129 7.88 -3.91 -28.01
C ALA A 129 9.40 -3.80 -27.77
N THR A 130 9.79 -3.01 -26.76
CA THR A 130 11.19 -2.80 -26.40
C THR A 130 11.83 -3.99 -25.70
N HIS A 131 11.08 -4.66 -24.78
CA HIS A 131 11.64 -5.67 -23.89
C HIS A 131 11.11 -7.09 -24.11
N GLY A 132 10.09 -7.27 -24.94
CA GLY A 132 9.44 -8.56 -25.19
C GLY A 132 8.58 -9.08 -24.05
N LYS A 133 8.58 -8.40 -22.89
CA LYS A 133 7.83 -8.81 -21.68
C LYS A 133 7.51 -7.62 -20.78
N ILE A 134 6.53 -7.83 -19.89
CA ILE A 134 6.26 -6.96 -18.74
C ILE A 134 6.06 -7.90 -17.56
N ASP A 135 6.92 -7.82 -16.53
CA ASP A 135 6.87 -8.69 -15.37
C ASP A 135 5.98 -8.10 -14.25
N TYR A 136 6.01 -6.78 -14.07
CA TYR A 136 5.24 -6.11 -13.02
C TYR A 136 4.57 -4.85 -13.54
N VAL A 137 3.35 -4.60 -13.07
CA VAL A 137 2.64 -3.34 -13.29
C VAL A 137 2.20 -2.79 -11.93
N VAL A 138 2.52 -1.54 -11.68
CA VAL A 138 2.17 -0.84 -10.43
C VAL A 138 1.35 0.40 -10.78
N CYS A 139 0.19 0.56 -10.18
CA CYS A 139 -0.63 1.75 -10.36
C CYS A 139 -0.75 2.51 -9.05
N THR A 140 -0.04 3.64 -8.99
CA THR A 140 -0.10 4.61 -7.90
C THR A 140 -0.85 5.88 -8.30
N ALA A 141 -1.32 5.94 -9.56
CA ALA A 141 -2.08 7.08 -10.03
C ALA A 141 -3.34 7.30 -9.18
N GLY A 142 -3.54 8.53 -8.75
CA GLY A 142 -4.68 8.88 -7.92
C GLY A 142 -4.75 10.36 -7.62
N VAL A 143 -5.95 10.83 -7.34
CA VAL A 143 -6.22 12.21 -6.90
C VAL A 143 -6.95 12.18 -5.57
N LEU A 144 -6.59 13.09 -4.68
CA LEU A 144 -7.26 13.31 -3.41
C LEU A 144 -7.78 14.75 -3.35
N ILE A 145 -9.09 14.91 -3.45
CA ILE A 145 -9.77 16.18 -3.23
C ILE A 145 -10.40 16.13 -1.84
N ARG A 146 -9.88 16.94 -0.93
CA ARG A 146 -10.34 17.01 0.47
C ARG A 146 -11.35 18.11 0.62
N GLN A 147 -12.63 17.73 0.57
CA GLN A 147 -13.72 18.69 0.61
C GLN A 147 -15.01 18.00 1.11
N PRO A 148 -15.90 18.72 1.84
CA PRO A 148 -17.23 18.20 2.14
C PRO A 148 -17.97 17.86 0.84
N LEU A 149 -18.69 16.74 0.81
CA LEU A 149 -19.38 16.28 -0.40
C LEU A 149 -20.32 17.32 -1.02
N TYR A 150 -21.04 18.05 -0.18
CA TYR A 150 -21.99 19.08 -0.63
C TYR A 150 -21.34 20.30 -1.29
N ASN A 151 -20.03 20.47 -1.14
CA ASN A 151 -19.23 21.52 -1.78
C ASN A 151 -18.48 21.03 -3.04
N MET A 152 -18.46 19.72 -3.29
CA MET A 152 -17.77 19.18 -4.47
C MET A 152 -18.56 19.46 -5.74
N SER A 153 -17.88 19.96 -6.76
CA SER A 153 -18.47 20.02 -8.09
C SER A 153 -18.55 18.60 -8.72
N TYR A 154 -19.49 18.43 -9.65
CA TYR A 154 -19.57 17.16 -10.40
C TYR A 154 -18.29 16.86 -11.20
N ASP A 155 -17.57 17.87 -11.66
CA ASP A 155 -16.27 17.69 -12.34
C ASP A 155 -15.22 17.12 -11.39
N GLN A 156 -15.17 17.61 -10.15
CA GLN A 156 -14.28 17.08 -9.11
C GLN A 156 -14.62 15.62 -8.74
N ILE A 157 -15.90 15.30 -8.64
CA ILE A 157 -16.38 13.94 -8.40
C ILE A 157 -15.99 13.04 -9.58
N SER A 158 -16.31 13.47 -10.80
CA SER A 158 -16.00 12.73 -12.03
C SER A 158 -14.50 12.50 -12.19
N LEU A 159 -13.67 13.52 -11.95
CA LEU A 159 -12.21 13.40 -11.98
C LEU A 159 -11.71 12.38 -10.96
N SER A 160 -12.25 12.40 -9.74
CA SER A 160 -11.86 11.46 -8.69
C SER A 160 -12.22 10.02 -9.06
N VAL A 161 -13.43 9.78 -9.57
CA VAL A 161 -13.88 8.44 -10.00
C VAL A 161 -13.10 7.99 -11.24
N ALA A 162 -12.95 8.84 -12.23
CA ALA A 162 -12.21 8.52 -13.45
C ALA A 162 -10.76 8.16 -13.17
N THR A 163 -10.08 8.94 -12.32
CA THR A 163 -8.65 8.67 -12.02
C THR A 163 -8.48 7.49 -11.09
N ASN A 164 -9.18 7.49 -9.93
CA ASN A 164 -8.90 6.53 -8.86
C ASN A 164 -9.48 5.14 -9.13
N TYR A 165 -10.62 5.05 -9.82
CA TYR A 165 -11.28 3.78 -10.10
C TYR A 165 -11.16 3.36 -11.55
N ILE A 166 -11.70 4.14 -12.50
CA ILE A 166 -11.66 3.78 -13.92
C ILE A 166 -10.21 3.68 -14.42
N GLY A 167 -9.32 4.56 -13.96
CA GLY A 167 -7.88 4.47 -14.25
C GLY A 167 -7.27 3.15 -13.82
N CYS A 168 -7.60 2.67 -12.62
CA CYS A 168 -7.14 1.34 -12.16
C CYS A 168 -7.73 0.21 -13.01
N VAL A 169 -9.01 0.30 -13.39
CA VAL A 169 -9.66 -0.68 -14.30
C VAL A 169 -8.98 -0.71 -15.66
N ASN A 170 -8.67 0.46 -16.25
CA ASN A 170 -7.94 0.55 -17.51
C ASN A 170 -6.56 -0.09 -17.40
N VAL A 171 -5.79 0.24 -16.34
CA VAL A 171 -4.48 -0.36 -16.11
C VAL A 171 -4.60 -1.88 -15.94
N ALA A 172 -5.56 -2.38 -15.16
CA ALA A 172 -5.77 -3.81 -15.00
C ALA A 172 -6.06 -4.49 -16.34
N LYS A 173 -7.07 -3.99 -17.04
CA LYS A 173 -7.54 -4.58 -18.30
C LYS A 173 -6.44 -4.64 -19.35
N GLU A 174 -5.71 -3.53 -19.54
CA GLU A 174 -4.70 -3.44 -20.58
C GLU A 174 -3.42 -4.19 -20.23
N SER A 175 -3.08 -4.37 -18.93
CA SER A 175 -1.89 -5.11 -18.51
C SER A 175 -2.07 -6.63 -18.49
N MET A 176 -3.29 -7.14 -18.31
CA MET A 176 -3.59 -8.57 -18.18
C MET A 176 -2.97 -9.44 -19.30
N PRO A 177 -3.06 -9.08 -20.60
CA PRO A 177 -2.49 -9.91 -21.67
C PRO A 177 -0.97 -10.10 -21.57
N TYR A 178 -0.27 -9.11 -21.03
CA TYR A 178 1.19 -9.16 -20.84
C TYR A 178 1.56 -9.94 -19.58
N LEU A 179 0.89 -9.63 -18.47
CA LEU A 179 1.15 -10.26 -17.18
C LEU A 179 0.81 -11.75 -17.16
N SER A 180 -0.26 -12.16 -17.87
CA SER A 180 -0.59 -13.57 -18.03
C SER A 180 0.54 -14.36 -18.71
N LYS A 181 1.19 -13.77 -19.72
CA LYS A 181 2.28 -14.45 -20.47
C LYS A 181 3.57 -14.52 -19.65
N SER A 182 3.86 -13.49 -18.86
CA SER A 182 5.06 -13.41 -18.03
C SER A 182 4.93 -14.08 -16.67
N HIS A 183 3.72 -14.55 -16.30
CA HIS A 183 3.36 -14.92 -14.92
C HIS A 183 3.67 -13.79 -13.94
N GLY A 184 3.39 -12.57 -14.36
CA GLY A 184 3.71 -11.34 -13.66
C GLY A 184 2.69 -10.95 -12.60
N ALA A 185 2.86 -9.79 -11.99
CA ALA A 185 1.97 -9.28 -10.95
C ALA A 185 1.53 -7.84 -11.20
N LEU A 186 0.30 -7.54 -10.75
CA LEU A 186 -0.31 -6.21 -10.76
C LEU A 186 -0.52 -5.74 -9.32
N LEU A 187 -0.08 -4.50 -9.02
CA LEU A 187 -0.21 -3.89 -7.70
C LEU A 187 -1.00 -2.60 -7.77
N PHE A 188 -2.01 -2.48 -6.92
CA PHE A 188 -2.77 -1.27 -6.66
C PHE A 188 -2.59 -0.77 -5.24
N TYR A 189 -2.77 0.54 -5.05
CA TYR A 189 -2.74 1.17 -3.73
C TYR A 189 -4.14 1.57 -3.30
N THR A 190 -4.66 0.90 -2.28
CA THR A 190 -5.91 1.26 -1.60
C THR A 190 -5.65 2.34 -0.55
N SER A 191 -6.53 2.50 0.42
CA SER A 191 -6.36 3.47 1.51
C SER A 191 -7.06 2.99 2.77
N SER A 192 -6.48 3.23 3.93
CA SER A 192 -7.16 3.00 5.22
C SER A 192 -8.38 3.92 5.45
N SER A 193 -8.59 4.91 4.57
CA SER A 193 -9.72 5.83 4.69
C SER A 193 -11.08 5.18 4.42
N TYR A 194 -11.12 4.01 3.78
CA TYR A 194 -12.38 3.29 3.58
C TYR A 194 -12.77 2.42 4.79
N THR A 195 -11.80 1.98 5.59
CA THR A 195 -12.07 1.22 6.82
C THR A 195 -12.30 2.12 8.02
N ARG A 196 -11.78 3.35 7.98
CA ARG A 196 -11.93 4.35 9.02
C ARG A 196 -12.45 5.63 8.40
N GLY A 197 -13.70 5.96 8.66
CA GLY A 197 -14.33 7.18 8.17
C GLY A 197 -13.46 8.41 8.47
N ARG A 198 -13.20 9.21 7.43
CA ARG A 198 -12.49 10.49 7.54
C ARG A 198 -13.35 11.61 6.97
N MET A 199 -13.44 12.71 7.72
CA MET A 199 -14.12 13.90 7.24
C MET A 199 -13.49 14.37 5.92
N MET A 200 -14.32 14.84 5.00
CA MET A 200 -13.89 15.40 3.69
C MET A 200 -13.29 14.37 2.70
N TYR A 201 -13.42 13.07 2.96
CA TYR A 201 -12.83 12.01 2.13
C TYR A 201 -13.87 11.13 1.42
N SER A 202 -15.16 11.51 1.40
CA SER A 202 -16.27 10.65 0.95
C SER A 202 -16.00 9.99 -0.41
N ILE A 203 -15.76 10.79 -1.47
CA ILE A 203 -15.51 10.27 -2.81
C ILE A 203 -14.16 9.55 -2.91
N TYR A 204 -13.12 10.09 -2.29
CA TYR A 204 -11.83 9.41 -2.27
C TYR A 204 -11.91 8.04 -1.60
N SER A 205 -12.53 7.96 -0.41
CA SER A 205 -12.66 6.69 0.32
C SER A 205 -13.47 5.65 -0.47
N SER A 206 -14.58 6.07 -1.10
CA SER A 206 -15.40 5.16 -1.91
C SER A 206 -14.65 4.63 -3.14
N THR A 207 -13.88 5.48 -3.84
CA THR A 207 -13.07 5.05 -4.98
C THR A 207 -11.94 4.10 -4.55
N LYS A 208 -11.35 4.31 -3.36
CA LYS A 208 -10.31 3.43 -2.81
C LYS A 208 -10.84 2.12 -2.21
N ALA A 209 -12.13 2.08 -1.87
CA ALA A 209 -12.83 0.86 -1.48
C ALA A 209 -13.21 -0.02 -2.69
N ALA A 210 -13.34 0.57 -3.87
CA ALA A 210 -13.72 -0.11 -5.10
C ALA A 210 -12.56 -0.83 -5.80
N ILE A 211 -11.32 -0.60 -5.37
CA ILE A 211 -10.09 -1.24 -5.86
C ILE A 211 -9.78 -2.48 -5.04
#